data_5b5fa20fb2f7b190cf719b52c442dccb
#
_entry.id   5b5fa20fb2f7b190cf719b52c442dccb
#
_cell.length_a   1.000
_cell.length_b   1.000
_cell.length_c   1.000
_cell.angle_alpha   90.00
_cell.angle_beta   90.00
_cell.angle_gamma   90.00
#
_symmetry.space_group_name_H-M   'P 1'
#
loop_
_entity.id
_entity.type
_entity.pdbx_description
1 polymer ?
#
loop_
_entity_poly.entity_id
_entity_poly.type
_entity_poly.pdbx_seq_one_letter_code
_entity_poly.pdbx_strand_id
1 'polypeptide(L)'
;MTTDDYKVLIKSKDVLDRETLYTTIEELERIGETRLTHEIKRILADNKIEKPTLHNKQDDLTTEYYKIDLTTDDIDFILSMFGNREVESLGQNYESTSSASFYATMLDNWNRMLLD
;
A
#
# COMPACT_ATOMS: atom_id res chain seq x y z
N MET A 1 19.63 -11.49 -6.97
CA MET A 1 18.20 -11.93 -6.87
C MET A 1 17.71 -12.40 -8.24
N THR A 2 17.08 -13.54 -8.29
CA THR A 2 16.46 -14.04 -9.52
C THR A 2 15.05 -13.47 -9.67
N THR A 3 14.47 -13.61 -10.88
CA THR A 3 13.08 -13.20 -11.13
C THR A 3 12.12 -13.96 -10.21
N ASP A 4 12.36 -15.25 -9.99
CA ASP A 4 11.50 -16.04 -9.11
C ASP A 4 11.60 -15.58 -7.65
N ASP A 5 12.81 -15.28 -7.18
CA ASP A 5 12.99 -14.71 -5.83
C ASP A 5 12.25 -13.40 -5.67
N TYR A 6 12.31 -12.55 -6.68
CA TYR A 6 11.58 -11.28 -6.68
C TYR A 6 10.08 -11.49 -6.60
N LYS A 7 9.54 -12.43 -7.39
CA LYS A 7 8.10 -12.73 -7.39
C LYS A 7 7.63 -13.24 -6.03
N VAL A 8 8.45 -14.01 -5.33
CA VAL A 8 8.12 -14.46 -3.97
C VAL A 8 8.17 -13.29 -2.99
N LEU A 9 9.20 -12.45 -3.10
CA LEU A 9 9.41 -11.32 -2.18
C LEU A 9 8.25 -10.30 -2.25
N ILE A 10 7.79 -9.97 -3.44
CA ILE A 10 6.71 -8.97 -3.59
C ILE A 10 5.36 -9.47 -3.10
N LYS A 11 5.22 -10.76 -2.82
CA LYS A 11 4.01 -11.34 -2.22
C LYS A 11 4.10 -11.41 -0.70
N SER A 12 5.22 -11.00 -0.11
CA SER A 12 5.38 -10.97 1.34
C SER A 12 4.41 -9.98 1.97
N LYS A 13 3.95 -10.29 3.19
CA LYS A 13 2.94 -9.47 3.86
C LYS A 13 3.41 -8.05 4.17
N ASP A 14 4.72 -7.83 4.30
CA ASP A 14 5.30 -6.52 4.63
C ASP A 14 5.78 -5.76 3.38
N VAL A 15 5.22 -6.07 2.22
CA VAL A 15 5.58 -5.43 0.95
C VAL A 15 4.32 -4.85 0.31
N LEU A 16 4.38 -3.57 -0.06
CA LEU A 16 3.30 -2.89 -0.77
C LEU A 16 3.80 -2.24 -2.05
N ASP A 17 2.89 -2.07 -2.99
CA ASP A 17 3.17 -1.44 -4.26
C ASP A 17 3.15 0.09 -4.16
N ARG A 18 3.73 0.72 -5.16
CA ARG A 18 3.86 2.18 -5.25
C ARG A 18 2.51 2.89 -5.18
N GLU A 19 1.51 2.40 -5.92
CA GLU A 19 0.20 3.05 -5.97
C GLU A 19 -0.48 3.07 -4.60
N THR A 20 -0.40 1.97 -3.86
CA THR A 20 -0.94 1.92 -2.50
C THR A 20 -0.28 2.97 -1.62
N LEU A 21 1.04 3.13 -1.71
CA LEU A 21 1.77 4.11 -0.91
C LEU A 21 1.42 5.55 -1.31
N TYR A 22 1.32 5.85 -2.61
CA TYR A 22 0.95 7.19 -3.06
C TYR A 22 -0.48 7.55 -2.64
N THR A 23 -1.42 6.62 -2.76
CA THR A 23 -2.78 6.84 -2.30
C THR A 23 -2.81 7.11 -0.80
N THR A 24 -2.01 6.36 -0.03
CA THR A 24 -1.91 6.56 1.42
C THR A 24 -1.37 7.95 1.75
N ILE A 25 -0.36 8.43 1.01
CA ILE A 25 0.17 9.77 1.19
C ILE A 25 -0.92 10.82 0.94
N GLU A 26 -1.66 10.68 -0.15
CA GLU A 26 -2.74 11.63 -0.48
C GLU A 26 -3.76 11.73 0.64
N GLU A 27 -4.17 10.60 1.21
CA GLU A 27 -5.13 10.58 2.30
C GLU A 27 -4.56 11.14 3.59
N LEU A 28 -3.31 10.83 3.92
CA LEU A 28 -2.65 11.37 5.10
C LEU A 28 -2.48 12.89 5.00
N GLU A 29 -2.13 13.39 3.82
CA GLU A 29 -2.02 14.84 3.60
C GLU A 29 -3.38 15.51 3.73
N ARG A 30 -4.45 14.88 3.25
CA ARG A 30 -5.80 15.41 3.35
C ARG A 30 -6.23 15.64 4.80
N ILE A 31 -5.84 14.75 5.71
CA ILE A 31 -6.20 14.86 7.13
C ILE A 31 -5.11 15.55 7.97
N GLY A 32 -4.01 15.97 7.35
CA GLY A 32 -2.96 16.72 8.03
C GLY A 32 -2.02 15.88 8.87
N GLU A 33 -1.88 14.59 8.60
CA GLU A 33 -0.96 13.69 9.32
C GLU A 33 0.46 13.79 8.78
N THR A 34 1.17 14.82 9.17
CA THR A 34 2.49 15.16 8.65
C THR A 34 3.53 14.09 8.96
N ARG A 35 3.56 13.56 10.19
CA ARG A 35 4.56 12.58 10.60
C ARG A 35 4.47 11.31 9.77
N LEU A 36 3.26 10.74 9.63
CA LEU A 36 3.06 9.53 8.83
C LEU A 36 3.32 9.79 7.34
N THR A 37 2.93 10.96 6.84
CA THR A 37 3.25 11.35 5.46
C THR A 37 4.76 11.28 5.22
N HIS A 38 5.56 11.84 6.13
CA HIS A 38 7.01 11.79 6.03
C HIS A 38 7.53 10.35 6.08
N GLU A 39 6.95 9.50 6.94
CA GLU A 39 7.36 8.10 7.04
C GLU A 39 7.11 7.33 5.75
N ILE A 40 5.94 7.54 5.12
CA ILE A 40 5.65 6.87 3.84
C ILE A 40 6.60 7.39 2.75
N LYS A 41 6.89 8.69 2.72
CA LYS A 41 7.85 9.26 1.77
C LYS A 41 9.25 8.69 1.98
N ARG A 42 9.65 8.46 3.23
CA ARG A 42 10.92 7.79 3.55
C ARG A 42 10.96 6.38 2.98
N ILE A 43 9.88 5.62 3.15
CA ILE A 43 9.78 4.26 2.60
C ILE A 43 9.95 4.30 1.08
N LEU A 44 9.31 5.24 0.40
CA LEU A 44 9.43 5.39 -1.05
C LEU A 44 10.87 5.72 -1.47
N ALA A 45 11.61 6.44 -0.65
CA ALA A 45 12.98 6.83 -0.95
C ALA A 45 13.99 5.72 -0.63
N ASP A 46 13.79 5.00 0.48
CA ASP A 46 14.83 4.15 1.07
C ASP A 46 14.54 2.65 0.97
N ASN A 47 13.29 2.24 0.87
CA ASN A 47 12.89 0.84 1.02
C ASN A 47 12.46 0.17 -0.28
N LYS A 48 12.77 0.76 -1.41
CA LYS A 48 12.43 0.18 -2.71
C LYS A 48 13.13 -1.17 -2.88
N ILE A 49 12.36 -2.17 -3.29
CA ILE A 49 12.90 -3.50 -3.57
C ILE A 49 13.50 -3.47 -4.97
N GLU A 50 14.78 -3.82 -5.07
CA GLU A 50 15.48 -3.87 -6.35
C GLU A 50 14.92 -4.98 -7.22
N LYS A 51 14.67 -4.64 -8.48
CA LYS A 51 14.22 -5.61 -9.46
C LYS A 51 15.40 -6.41 -9.99
N PRO A 52 15.22 -7.71 -10.29
CA PRO A 52 16.28 -8.48 -10.91
C PRO A 52 16.53 -7.99 -12.33
N THR A 53 17.75 -8.26 -12.83
CA THR A 53 18.05 -7.99 -14.24
C THR A 53 17.21 -8.94 -15.09
N LEU A 54 16.39 -8.35 -15.98
CA LEU A 54 15.53 -9.12 -16.86
C LEU A 54 16.26 -9.37 -18.19
N HIS A 55 16.42 -10.63 -18.53
CA HIS A 55 16.98 -11.04 -19.80
C HIS A 55 15.91 -11.24 -20.88
N ASN A 56 14.65 -11.23 -20.45
CA ASN A 56 13.51 -11.50 -21.29
C ASN A 56 12.43 -10.44 -21.06
N LYS A 57 12.05 -9.72 -22.11
CA LYS A 57 11.04 -8.67 -22.02
C LYS A 57 9.63 -9.16 -21.72
N GLN A 58 9.39 -10.47 -21.72
CA GLN A 58 8.09 -11.05 -21.38
C GLN A 58 7.76 -10.87 -19.90
N ASP A 59 8.79 -10.68 -19.05
CA ASP A 59 8.60 -10.46 -17.63
C ASP A 59 8.78 -8.97 -17.29
N ASP A 60 8.01 -8.12 -17.96
CA ASP A 60 8.07 -6.68 -17.72
C ASP A 60 7.43 -6.35 -16.36
N LEU A 61 8.27 -6.13 -15.35
CA LEU A 61 7.86 -5.80 -14.00
C LEU A 61 7.86 -4.28 -13.84
N THR A 62 6.81 -3.63 -14.34
CA THR A 62 6.70 -2.16 -14.31
C THR A 62 6.36 -1.62 -12.94
N THR A 63 5.59 -2.37 -12.14
CA THR A 63 5.21 -1.95 -10.80
C THR A 63 6.40 -2.00 -9.85
N GLU A 64 6.58 -0.95 -9.08
CA GLU A 64 7.60 -0.90 -8.04
C GLU A 64 7.00 -1.29 -6.70
N TYR A 65 7.79 -1.99 -5.89
CA TYR A 65 7.38 -2.50 -4.58
C TYR A 65 8.35 -2.02 -3.51
N TYR A 66 7.83 -1.90 -2.30
CA TYR A 66 8.57 -1.32 -1.17
C TYR A 66 8.34 -2.15 0.07
N LYS A 67 9.40 -2.32 0.86
CA LYS A 67 9.29 -2.99 2.15
C LYS A 67 8.78 -2.00 3.18
N ILE A 68 7.77 -2.41 3.96
CA ILE A 68 7.12 -1.58 4.95
C ILE A 68 7.70 -1.90 6.33
N ASP A 69 8.18 -0.87 7.03
CA ASP A 69 8.79 -0.99 8.35
C ASP A 69 8.09 -0.10 9.38
N LEU A 70 6.81 0.17 9.18
CA LEU A 70 6.02 0.95 10.12
C LEU A 70 5.65 0.12 11.36
N THR A 71 5.38 0.82 12.47
CA THR A 71 4.90 0.17 13.68
C THR A 71 3.46 -0.31 13.49
N THR A 72 3.04 -1.25 14.34
CA THR A 72 1.66 -1.74 14.35
C THR A 72 0.68 -0.59 14.59
N ASP A 73 1.02 0.34 15.49
CA ASP A 73 0.16 1.50 15.78
C ASP A 73 -0.04 2.38 14.54
N ASP A 74 1.02 2.60 13.78
CA ASP A 74 0.93 3.39 12.55
C ASP A 74 0.07 2.69 11.50
N ILE A 75 0.20 1.37 11.37
CA ILE A 75 -0.61 0.58 10.45
C ILE A 75 -2.07 0.62 10.87
N ASP A 76 -2.36 0.47 12.17
CA ASP A 76 -3.72 0.58 12.70
C ASP A 76 -4.35 1.94 12.38
N PHE A 77 -3.57 3.01 12.51
CA PHE A 77 -4.05 4.35 12.17
C PHE A 77 -4.44 4.43 10.69
N ILE A 78 -3.58 3.91 9.81
CA ILE A 78 -3.84 3.92 8.37
C ILE A 78 -5.09 3.10 8.03
N LEU A 79 -5.25 1.94 8.68
CA LEU A 79 -6.44 1.11 8.50
C LEU A 79 -7.70 1.85 8.91
N SER A 80 -7.68 2.54 10.06
CA SER A 80 -8.81 3.33 10.52
C SER A 80 -9.15 4.45 9.55
N MET A 81 -8.14 5.11 9.01
CA MET A 81 -8.30 6.19 8.03
C MET A 81 -9.03 5.69 6.77
N PHE A 82 -8.55 4.58 6.20
CA PHE A 82 -9.18 4.03 4.99
C PHE A 82 -10.56 3.44 5.30
N GLY A 83 -10.76 2.85 6.47
CA GLY A 83 -12.07 2.37 6.89
C GLY A 83 -13.10 3.49 6.94
N ASN A 84 -12.72 4.65 7.47
CA ASN A 84 -13.59 5.82 7.50
C ASN A 84 -13.90 6.32 6.09
N ARG A 85 -12.91 6.31 5.20
CA ARG A 85 -13.13 6.71 3.81
C ARG A 85 -14.06 5.75 3.07
N GLU A 86 -13.94 4.46 3.32
CA GLU A 86 -14.83 3.47 2.74
C GLU A 86 -16.28 3.75 3.13
N VAL A 87 -16.52 3.95 4.44
CA VAL A 87 -17.87 4.23 4.96
C VAL A 87 -18.43 5.52 4.36
N GLU A 88 -17.63 6.59 4.31
CA GLU A 88 -18.03 7.88 3.72
C GLU A 88 -18.36 7.76 2.23
N SER A 89 -17.78 6.77 1.55
CA SER A 89 -17.94 6.59 0.11
C SER A 89 -19.10 5.68 -0.27
N LEU A 90 -19.79 5.08 0.71
CA LEU A 90 -20.98 4.28 0.42
C LEU A 90 -22.12 5.16 -0.11
N GLY A 91 -22.87 4.63 -1.07
CA GLY A 91 -24.01 5.31 -1.61
C GLY A 91 -25.21 5.27 -0.66
N GLN A 92 -26.33 5.82 -1.11
CA GLN A 92 -27.60 5.74 -0.35
C GLN A 92 -27.93 4.27 -0.11
N ASN A 93 -28.46 3.98 1.06
CA ASN A 93 -28.77 2.60 1.51
C ASN A 93 -27.53 1.74 1.65
N TYR A 94 -26.37 2.37 1.86
CA TYR A 94 -25.09 1.67 2.06
C TYR A 94 -24.68 0.81 0.85
N GLU A 95 -25.05 1.22 -0.35
CA GLU A 95 -24.62 0.53 -1.56
C GLU A 95 -23.14 0.76 -1.82
N SER A 96 -22.44 -0.28 -2.28
CA SER A 96 -21.04 -0.18 -2.66
C SER A 96 -20.89 0.69 -3.90
N THR A 97 -19.96 1.64 -3.84
CA THR A 97 -19.61 2.51 -4.96
C THR A 97 -18.22 2.15 -5.48
N SER A 98 -17.82 2.69 -6.62
CA SER A 98 -16.45 2.51 -7.13
C SER A 98 -15.43 3.04 -6.13
N SER A 99 -15.71 4.18 -5.47
CA SER A 99 -14.83 4.75 -4.46
C SER A 99 -14.75 3.86 -3.22
N ALA A 100 -15.90 3.33 -2.76
CA ALA A 100 -15.90 2.41 -1.62
C ALA A 100 -15.09 1.16 -1.91
N SER A 101 -15.23 0.59 -3.11
CA SER A 101 -14.47 -0.58 -3.53
C SER A 101 -12.96 -0.29 -3.59
N PHE A 102 -12.59 0.91 -4.04
CA PHE A 102 -11.19 1.34 -4.06
C PHE A 102 -10.61 1.40 -2.65
N TYR A 103 -11.34 2.01 -1.69
CA TYR A 103 -10.86 2.10 -0.31
C TYR A 103 -10.84 0.75 0.37
N ALA A 104 -11.77 -0.15 0.05
CA ALA A 104 -11.73 -1.52 0.54
C ALA A 104 -10.47 -2.24 0.08
N THR A 105 -10.05 -2.03 -1.17
CA THR A 105 -8.80 -2.60 -1.69
C THR A 105 -7.59 -2.07 -0.92
N MET A 106 -7.56 -0.75 -0.62
CA MET A 106 -6.49 -0.18 0.20
C MET A 106 -6.45 -0.80 1.59
N LEU A 107 -7.62 -0.99 2.20
CA LEU A 107 -7.73 -1.67 3.50
C LEU A 107 -7.16 -3.08 3.44
N ASP A 108 -7.51 -3.85 2.42
CA ASP A 108 -7.02 -5.21 2.26
C ASP A 108 -5.50 -5.23 2.14
N ASN A 109 -4.94 -4.31 1.35
CA ASN A 109 -3.50 -4.23 1.15
C ASN A 109 -2.77 -3.96 2.47
N TRP A 110 -3.25 -3.00 3.26
CA TRP A 110 -2.65 -2.67 4.54
C TRP A 110 -2.91 -3.74 5.61
N ASN A 111 -4.09 -4.36 5.59
CA ASN A 111 -4.45 -5.36 6.59
C ASN A 111 -3.55 -6.59 6.53
N ARG A 112 -2.99 -6.91 5.37
CA ARG A 112 -2.04 -8.03 5.25
C ARG A 112 -0.84 -7.87 6.19
N MET A 113 -0.49 -6.62 6.54
CA MET A 113 0.63 -6.34 7.44
C MET A 113 0.42 -6.93 8.84
N LEU A 114 -0.84 -7.08 9.26
CA LEU A 114 -1.21 -7.54 10.59
C LEU A 114 -1.52 -9.03 10.65
N LEU A 115 -1.48 -9.72 9.53
CA LEU A 115 -1.72 -11.17 9.47
C LEU A 115 -0.47 -11.94 9.92
N ASP A 116 -0.68 -12.92 10.75
CA ASP A 116 0.40 -13.82 11.21
C ASP A 116 0.68 -14.95 10.22
#